data_da33a719a37e1a06d735040a100742e2
#
_entry.id   da33a719a37e1a06d735040a100742e2
#
_cell.length_a   1.000
_cell.length_b   1.000
_cell.length_c   1.000
_cell.angle_alpha   90.00
_cell.angle_beta   90.00
_cell.angle_gamma   90.00
#
_symmetry.space_group_name_H-M   'P 1'
#
loop_
_entity.id
_entity.type
_entity.pdbx_description
1 polymer ?
#
loop_
_entity_poly.entity_id
_entity_poly.type
_entity_poly.pdbx_seq_one_letter_code
_entity_poly.pdbx_strand_id
1 'polypeptide(L)'
;MSQLAPVVIDNGTGYTKMGFAGNTDPQYTIPTVIGLPNKSAKLTSRYGIASKRGIDDLDFYIGDEAIANNKMYSLSYPIRHGQIDNWDHMERFWEQSIFKYLRCEPEDHYFLLTEPPLNAPENREQMAEIFFETFNIPGMYIAVQAVLALAASWTAKKANQTLTGTVIDSGDGVTHIVPVAEGYVLGSSIKNIPIAGKDVTAFVQQLQREHFETSIPPQDSYEIARRVKESYSYTCQDMLSEFSKYDADPSSNIINHTAVDSLTQNTYNIDVGYERFLAPEVFFNPELVSSDFLVPLPHMVDSAIQSSPIDTRRGLYTNIVLSGGSTMFKDFGKRLQRDIKRLVDGRIANNESLNNGAMKAKPIDVNVISHKKQRHAVWFGG
;
A
#
# COMPACT_ATOMS: atom_id res chain seq x y z
N MET A 1 -11.17 -12.75 35.01
CA MET A 1 -11.09 -13.38 33.68
C MET A 1 -9.78 -12.90 33.05
N SER A 2 -8.93 -13.80 32.56
CA SER A 2 -7.73 -13.41 31.81
C SER A 2 -8.21 -12.77 30.51
N GLN A 3 -7.88 -11.51 30.31
CA GLN A 3 -8.23 -10.77 29.11
C GLN A 3 -7.51 -11.40 27.91
N LEU A 4 -8.26 -11.81 26.89
CA LEU A 4 -7.69 -12.38 25.68
C LEU A 4 -6.96 -11.29 24.88
N ALA A 5 -5.97 -11.69 24.08
CA ALA A 5 -5.18 -10.75 23.30
C ALA A 5 -6.08 -9.97 22.33
N PRO A 6 -5.96 -8.65 22.22
CA PRO A 6 -6.72 -7.86 21.26
C PRO A 6 -6.50 -8.32 19.82
N VAL A 7 -7.52 -8.17 18.98
CA VAL A 7 -7.44 -8.39 17.54
C VAL A 7 -7.03 -7.09 16.86
N VAL A 8 -6.04 -7.16 15.99
CA VAL A 8 -5.59 -6.02 15.15
C VAL A 8 -5.95 -6.30 13.70
N ILE A 9 -6.69 -5.39 13.07
CA ILE A 9 -7.06 -5.49 11.65
C ILE A 9 -6.66 -4.19 10.95
N ASP A 10 -5.75 -4.32 9.97
CA ASP A 10 -5.35 -3.26 9.07
C ASP A 10 -5.98 -3.47 7.70
N ASN A 11 -7.04 -2.70 7.41
CA ASN A 11 -7.79 -2.77 6.18
C ASN A 11 -7.15 -1.89 5.10
N GLY A 12 -6.45 -2.52 4.16
CA GLY A 12 -5.88 -1.82 3.01
C GLY A 12 -6.66 -2.04 1.72
N THR A 13 -6.46 -1.19 0.73
CA THR A 13 -7.12 -1.29 -0.60
C THR A 13 -6.82 -2.62 -1.29
N GLY A 14 -5.56 -3.09 -1.23
CA GLY A 14 -5.16 -4.33 -1.88
C GLY A 14 -5.20 -5.54 -0.96
N TYR A 15 -4.77 -5.38 0.28
CA TYR A 15 -4.64 -6.46 1.27
C TYR A 15 -5.10 -6.02 2.65
N THR A 16 -5.87 -6.87 3.31
CA THR A 16 -6.17 -6.78 4.75
C THR A 16 -5.18 -7.66 5.51
N LYS A 17 -4.56 -7.08 6.56
CA LYS A 17 -3.65 -7.77 7.47
C LYS A 17 -4.36 -7.90 8.81
N MET A 18 -4.38 -9.09 9.38
CA MET A 18 -5.09 -9.38 10.61
C MET A 18 -4.37 -10.40 11.48
N GLY A 19 -4.56 -10.29 12.79
CA GLY A 19 -3.95 -11.16 13.78
C GLY A 19 -4.15 -10.64 15.19
N PHE A 20 -3.53 -11.30 16.16
CA PHE A 20 -3.61 -10.94 17.57
C PHE A 20 -2.44 -10.05 17.98
N ALA A 21 -2.72 -9.08 18.85
CA ALA A 21 -1.71 -8.21 19.44
C ALA A 21 -0.62 -9.01 20.17
N GLY A 22 0.62 -8.51 20.09
CA GLY A 22 1.80 -9.19 20.63
C GLY A 22 2.51 -10.11 19.65
N ASN A 23 1.92 -10.45 18.51
CA ASN A 23 2.59 -11.18 17.44
C ASN A 23 3.57 -10.26 16.68
N THR A 24 4.65 -10.85 16.15
CA THR A 24 5.65 -10.09 15.36
C THR A 24 5.22 -9.81 13.94
N ASP A 25 4.30 -10.59 13.40
CA ASP A 25 3.78 -10.48 12.04
C ASP A 25 2.28 -10.78 12.04
N PRO A 26 1.50 -10.22 11.11
CA PRO A 26 0.08 -10.55 10.98
C PRO A 26 -0.09 -12.05 10.72
N GLN A 27 -1.07 -12.65 11.37
CA GLN A 27 -1.36 -14.07 11.20
C GLN A 27 -1.89 -14.36 9.80
N TYR A 28 -2.64 -13.43 9.24
CA TYR A 28 -3.18 -13.50 7.89
C TYR A 28 -2.95 -12.18 7.14
N THR A 29 -2.59 -12.31 5.88
CA THR A 29 -2.57 -11.21 4.91
C THR A 29 -3.32 -11.70 3.69
N ILE A 30 -4.53 -11.22 3.49
CA ILE A 30 -5.41 -11.68 2.42
C ILE A 30 -5.80 -10.51 1.50
N PRO A 31 -6.00 -10.76 0.19
CA PRO A 31 -6.55 -9.74 -0.70
C PRO A 31 -7.89 -9.19 -0.20
N THR A 32 -8.06 -7.88 -0.25
CA THR A 32 -9.31 -7.22 0.17
C THR A 32 -10.32 -7.29 -0.97
N VAL A 33 -10.87 -8.48 -1.17
CA VAL A 33 -11.82 -8.79 -2.25
C VAL A 33 -12.87 -9.77 -1.77
N ILE A 34 -14.11 -9.59 -2.23
CA ILE A 34 -15.23 -10.49 -2.01
C ILE A 34 -15.75 -11.01 -3.36
N GLY A 35 -15.96 -12.31 -3.44
CA GLY A 35 -16.57 -12.99 -4.58
C GLY A 35 -18.04 -13.28 -4.31
N LEU A 36 -18.93 -12.70 -5.09
CA LEU A 36 -20.37 -12.86 -4.98
C LEU A 36 -20.91 -13.72 -6.14
N PRO A 37 -21.94 -14.58 -5.93
CA PRO A 37 -22.50 -15.39 -6.98
C PRO A 37 -22.98 -14.54 -8.16
N ASN A 38 -22.60 -14.92 -9.38
CA ASN A 38 -23.08 -14.24 -10.58
C ASN A 38 -24.60 -14.42 -10.73
N LYS A 39 -25.36 -13.31 -10.67
CA LYS A 39 -26.81 -13.32 -10.86
C LYS A 39 -27.26 -13.90 -12.21
N SER A 40 -26.41 -13.84 -13.23
CA SER A 40 -26.65 -14.40 -14.56
C SER A 40 -26.50 -15.93 -14.64
N ALA A 41 -25.72 -16.55 -13.77
CA ALA A 41 -25.59 -18.01 -13.72
C ALA A 41 -26.88 -18.71 -13.21
N LYS A 42 -27.73 -17.99 -12.50
CA LYS A 42 -29.04 -18.48 -12.01
C LYS A 42 -30.06 -18.74 -13.12
N LEU A 43 -29.87 -18.21 -14.33
CA LEU A 43 -30.83 -18.39 -15.46
C LEU A 43 -30.62 -19.69 -16.27
N THR A 44 -29.52 -20.38 -16.07
CA THR A 44 -29.22 -21.62 -16.83
C THR A 44 -29.49 -22.93 -16.07
N SER A 45 -29.75 -22.87 -14.80
CA SER A 45 -30.23 -24.05 -14.02
C SER A 45 -31.73 -24.23 -14.17
N ARG A 46 -32.16 -24.71 -15.35
CA ARG A 46 -33.54 -25.08 -15.69
C ARG A 46 -33.91 -26.47 -15.19
N TYR A 47 -33.48 -26.91 -14.03
CA TYR A 47 -34.03 -28.06 -13.35
C TYR A 47 -34.39 -27.75 -11.92
N GLY A 48 -35.70 -27.68 -11.70
CA GLY A 48 -36.42 -27.26 -10.53
C GLY A 48 -35.97 -27.94 -9.23
N ILE A 49 -35.19 -27.22 -8.50
CA ILE A 49 -35.23 -27.24 -7.03
C ILE A 49 -35.43 -25.79 -6.64
N ALA A 50 -36.60 -25.50 -6.02
CA ALA A 50 -36.92 -24.20 -5.50
C ALA A 50 -35.79 -23.79 -4.54
N SER A 51 -34.95 -22.87 -4.96
CA SER A 51 -33.91 -22.25 -4.14
C SER A 51 -34.64 -21.58 -2.97
N LYS A 52 -34.46 -22.12 -1.77
CA LYS A 52 -34.97 -21.50 -0.55
C LYS A 52 -34.34 -20.11 -0.47
N ARG A 53 -35.14 -19.06 -0.62
CA ARG A 53 -34.74 -17.69 -0.34
C ARG A 53 -34.10 -17.66 1.04
N GLY A 54 -32.79 -17.37 1.12
CA GLY A 54 -32.05 -17.31 2.37
C GLY A 54 -30.72 -18.11 2.37
N ILE A 55 -30.53 -19.13 1.52
CA ILE A 55 -29.27 -19.89 1.44
C ILE A 55 -28.30 -19.25 0.44
N ASP A 56 -28.80 -18.52 -0.54
CA ASP A 56 -28.00 -17.85 -1.57
C ASP A 56 -27.15 -16.68 -1.07
N ASP A 57 -27.46 -16.16 0.11
CA ASP A 57 -26.76 -15.03 0.72
C ASP A 57 -25.51 -15.46 1.54
N LEU A 58 -25.38 -16.77 1.79
CA LEU A 58 -24.28 -17.38 2.53
C LEU A 58 -23.15 -17.89 1.62
N ASP A 59 -23.36 -17.96 0.32
CA ASP A 59 -22.38 -18.44 -0.65
C ASP A 59 -21.54 -17.25 -1.17
N PHE A 60 -20.59 -16.82 -0.39
CA PHE A 60 -19.57 -15.87 -0.85
C PHE A 60 -18.18 -16.28 -0.35
N TYR A 61 -17.16 -15.85 -1.08
CA TYR A 61 -15.76 -16.09 -0.76
C TYR A 61 -15.01 -14.78 -0.54
N ILE A 62 -13.97 -14.79 0.29
CA ILE A 62 -13.08 -13.63 0.45
C ILE A 62 -11.64 -13.99 0.13
N GLY A 63 -10.82 -12.97 -0.15
CA GLY A 63 -9.39 -13.12 -0.34
C GLY A 63 -9.02 -14.04 -1.50
N ASP A 64 -8.04 -14.90 -1.28
CA ASP A 64 -7.52 -15.80 -2.31
C ASP A 64 -8.57 -16.80 -2.83
N GLU A 65 -9.51 -17.21 -1.97
CA GLU A 65 -10.61 -18.10 -2.40
C GLU A 65 -11.54 -17.40 -3.40
N ALA A 66 -11.83 -16.10 -3.18
CA ALA A 66 -12.63 -15.31 -4.11
C ALA A 66 -11.94 -15.23 -5.48
N ILE A 67 -10.63 -14.95 -5.47
CA ILE A 67 -9.82 -14.86 -6.71
C ILE A 67 -9.78 -16.21 -7.43
N ALA A 68 -9.60 -17.32 -6.70
CA ALA A 68 -9.57 -18.67 -7.29
C ALA A 68 -10.91 -19.05 -7.96
N ASN A 69 -12.02 -18.52 -7.45
CA ASN A 69 -13.36 -18.81 -7.95
C ASN A 69 -13.91 -17.74 -8.91
N ASN A 70 -13.09 -16.85 -9.45
CA ASN A 70 -13.48 -15.72 -10.29
C ASN A 70 -14.27 -16.08 -11.55
N LYS A 71 -14.20 -17.35 -12.01
CA LYS A 71 -14.98 -17.85 -13.15
C LYS A 71 -16.48 -17.98 -12.84
N MET A 72 -16.82 -18.26 -11.60
CA MET A 72 -18.20 -18.48 -11.14
C MET A 72 -18.75 -17.34 -10.30
N TYR A 73 -17.87 -16.52 -9.74
CA TYR A 73 -18.19 -15.42 -8.83
C TYR A 73 -17.74 -14.07 -9.40
N SER A 74 -18.56 -13.05 -9.21
CA SER A 74 -18.20 -11.66 -9.52
C SER A 74 -17.35 -11.10 -8.40
N LEU A 75 -16.15 -10.61 -8.71
CA LEU A 75 -15.28 -9.99 -7.74
C LEU A 75 -15.71 -8.55 -7.46
N SER A 76 -15.76 -8.18 -6.18
CA SER A 76 -15.97 -6.82 -5.72
C SER A 76 -14.87 -6.43 -4.73
N TYR A 77 -14.38 -5.21 -4.85
CA TYR A 77 -13.35 -4.63 -3.99
C TYR A 77 -14.00 -3.59 -3.08
N PRO A 78 -14.23 -3.91 -1.80
CA PRO A 78 -14.99 -3.03 -0.90
C PRO A 78 -14.24 -1.75 -0.52
N ILE A 79 -12.92 -1.69 -0.73
CA ILE A 79 -12.08 -0.53 -0.43
C ILE A 79 -11.49 0.04 -1.71
N ARG A 80 -11.66 1.35 -1.92
CA ARG A 80 -11.07 2.10 -3.02
C ARG A 80 -10.29 3.30 -2.48
N HIS A 81 -9.07 3.49 -2.98
CA HIS A 81 -8.19 4.60 -2.57
C HIS A 81 -8.08 4.76 -1.03
N GLY A 82 -8.04 3.65 -0.32
CA GLY A 82 -7.92 3.63 1.14
C GLY A 82 -9.22 3.82 1.91
N GLN A 83 -10.35 4.08 1.26
CA GLN A 83 -11.66 4.29 1.90
C GLN A 83 -12.63 3.16 1.57
N ILE A 84 -13.51 2.85 2.52
CA ILE A 84 -14.57 1.87 2.31
C ILE A 84 -15.62 2.47 1.38
N ASP A 85 -15.81 1.84 0.23
CA ASP A 85 -16.77 2.24 -0.82
C ASP A 85 -18.09 1.46 -0.70
N ASN A 86 -18.02 0.23 -0.20
CA ASN A 86 -19.19 -0.64 -0.04
C ASN A 86 -19.17 -1.29 1.34
N TRP A 87 -20.03 -0.79 2.23
CA TRP A 87 -20.12 -1.22 3.62
C TRP A 87 -20.71 -2.62 3.77
N ASP A 88 -21.74 -2.98 2.99
CA ASP A 88 -22.34 -4.32 3.03
C ASP A 88 -21.32 -5.41 2.67
N HIS A 89 -20.51 -5.14 1.65
CA HIS A 89 -19.44 -6.07 1.26
C HIS A 89 -18.32 -6.11 2.30
N MET A 90 -18.03 -4.98 2.93
CA MET A 90 -17.00 -4.92 3.95
C MET A 90 -17.40 -5.63 5.24
N GLU A 91 -18.66 -5.52 5.66
CA GLU A 91 -19.20 -6.24 6.80
C GLU A 91 -19.11 -7.76 6.60
N ARG A 92 -19.52 -8.27 5.44
CA ARG A 92 -19.38 -9.69 5.07
C ARG A 92 -17.92 -10.12 4.99
N PHE A 93 -17.04 -9.24 4.53
CA PHE A 93 -15.60 -9.50 4.50
C PHE A 93 -15.04 -9.65 5.93
N TRP A 94 -15.43 -8.78 6.86
CA TRP A 94 -15.05 -8.90 8.27
C TRP A 94 -15.65 -10.15 8.93
N GLU A 95 -16.88 -10.51 8.63
CA GLU A 95 -17.52 -11.73 9.13
C GLU A 95 -16.65 -12.96 8.86
N GLN A 96 -16.28 -13.23 7.60
CA GLN A 96 -15.38 -14.33 7.28
C GLN A 96 -13.97 -14.14 7.84
N SER A 97 -13.47 -12.92 7.92
CA SER A 97 -12.15 -12.64 8.49
C SER A 97 -12.08 -13.04 9.97
N ILE A 98 -13.12 -12.74 10.75
CA ILE A 98 -13.21 -13.04 12.18
C ILE A 98 -13.49 -14.53 12.40
N PHE A 99 -14.56 -15.06 11.83
CA PHE A 99 -15.03 -16.41 12.15
C PHE A 99 -14.28 -17.52 11.42
N LYS A 100 -13.87 -17.31 10.18
CA LYS A 100 -13.23 -18.34 9.37
C LYS A 100 -11.68 -18.30 9.46
N TYR A 101 -11.09 -17.12 9.38
CA TYR A 101 -9.63 -16.97 9.40
C TYR A 101 -9.10 -16.86 10.84
N LEU A 102 -9.50 -15.85 11.59
CA LEU A 102 -9.03 -15.67 12.98
C LEU A 102 -9.60 -16.72 13.93
N ARG A 103 -10.79 -17.23 13.65
CA ARG A 103 -11.48 -18.25 14.44
C ARG A 103 -11.61 -17.85 15.91
N CYS A 104 -12.01 -16.62 16.15
CA CYS A 104 -12.24 -16.09 17.49
C CYS A 104 -13.69 -15.63 17.67
N GLU A 105 -14.13 -15.65 18.94
CA GLU A 105 -15.39 -15.08 19.33
C GLU A 105 -15.18 -13.58 19.56
N PRO A 106 -15.80 -12.69 18.76
CA PRO A 106 -15.53 -11.26 18.85
C PRO A 106 -15.91 -10.64 20.19
N GLU A 107 -16.88 -11.21 20.90
CA GLU A 107 -17.31 -10.78 22.26
C GLU A 107 -16.21 -10.91 23.32
N ASP A 108 -15.22 -11.76 23.10
CA ASP A 108 -14.14 -12.03 24.05
C ASP A 108 -12.88 -11.16 23.80
N HIS A 109 -12.85 -10.40 22.71
CA HIS A 109 -11.66 -9.65 22.27
C HIS A 109 -11.93 -8.17 22.09
N TYR A 110 -10.97 -7.32 22.48
CA TYR A 110 -10.92 -5.94 22.02
C TYR A 110 -10.38 -5.88 20.59
N PHE A 111 -10.84 -4.89 19.83
CA PHE A 111 -10.41 -4.69 18.44
C PHE A 111 -9.64 -3.38 18.27
N LEU A 112 -8.49 -3.45 17.62
CA LEU A 112 -7.79 -2.31 17.06
C LEU A 112 -7.97 -2.32 15.54
N LEU A 113 -8.64 -1.29 15.04
CA LEU A 113 -8.88 -1.10 13.61
C LEU A 113 -8.08 0.10 13.12
N THR A 114 -7.66 0.06 11.86
CA THR A 114 -6.91 1.16 11.27
C THR A 114 -7.74 1.97 10.30
N GLU A 115 -7.43 3.25 10.21
CA GLU A 115 -8.06 4.17 9.28
C GLU A 115 -7.03 4.96 8.47
N PRO A 116 -7.36 5.35 7.22
CA PRO A 116 -6.51 6.25 6.46
C PRO A 116 -6.50 7.65 7.07
N PRO A 117 -5.48 8.47 6.77
CA PRO A 117 -5.49 9.87 7.18
C PRO A 117 -6.66 10.62 6.52
N LEU A 118 -7.24 11.57 7.23
CA LEU A 118 -8.42 12.37 6.80
C LEU A 118 -9.68 11.51 6.52
N ASN A 119 -9.83 10.39 7.21
CA ASN A 119 -11.06 9.61 7.15
C ASN A 119 -12.26 10.44 7.64
N ALA A 120 -13.39 10.33 6.95
CA ALA A 120 -14.61 11.04 7.33
C ALA A 120 -15.14 10.52 8.68
N PRO A 121 -15.66 11.40 9.57
CA PRO A 121 -16.22 10.99 10.85
C PRO A 121 -17.35 9.93 10.70
N GLU A 122 -18.17 10.07 9.67
CA GLU A 122 -19.27 9.16 9.34
C GLU A 122 -18.78 7.72 9.10
N ASN A 123 -17.60 7.56 8.51
CA ASN A 123 -17.00 6.24 8.31
C ASN A 123 -16.59 5.59 9.63
N ARG A 124 -16.17 6.37 10.63
CA ARG A 124 -15.85 5.85 11.96
C ARG A 124 -17.11 5.43 12.70
N GLU A 125 -18.18 6.23 12.59
CA GLU A 125 -19.48 5.93 13.19
C GLU A 125 -20.03 4.63 12.62
N GLN A 126 -20.02 4.47 11.30
CA GLN A 126 -20.51 3.26 10.65
C GLN A 126 -19.65 2.03 10.97
N MET A 127 -18.34 2.19 11.03
CA MET A 127 -17.44 1.12 11.47
C MET A 127 -17.76 0.70 12.92
N ALA A 128 -17.94 1.67 13.81
CA ALA A 128 -18.29 1.40 15.21
C ALA A 128 -19.66 0.71 15.32
N GLU A 129 -20.66 1.17 14.58
CA GLU A 129 -21.97 0.56 14.55
C GLU A 129 -21.90 -0.92 14.18
N ILE A 130 -21.23 -1.26 13.08
CA ILE A 130 -21.06 -2.66 12.64
C ILE A 130 -20.35 -3.50 13.71
N PHE A 131 -19.24 -3.00 14.27
CA PHE A 131 -18.47 -3.79 15.22
C PHE A 131 -19.20 -3.98 16.57
N PHE A 132 -19.95 -2.98 17.06
CA PHE A 132 -20.71 -3.12 18.29
C PHE A 132 -22.03 -3.84 18.09
N GLU A 133 -22.81 -3.53 17.03
CA GLU A 133 -24.15 -4.07 16.85
C GLU A 133 -24.17 -5.45 16.18
N THR A 134 -23.28 -5.67 15.18
CA THR A 134 -23.24 -6.95 14.44
C THR A 134 -22.31 -7.96 15.12
N PHE A 135 -21.11 -7.53 15.55
CA PHE A 135 -20.12 -8.44 16.14
C PHE A 135 -20.12 -8.43 17.67
N ASN A 136 -20.89 -7.55 18.32
CA ASN A 136 -21.07 -7.48 19.78
C ASN A 136 -19.73 -7.40 20.55
N ILE A 137 -18.76 -6.65 20.03
CA ILE A 137 -17.42 -6.53 20.65
C ILE A 137 -17.49 -5.73 21.96
N PRO A 138 -16.63 -6.05 22.97
CA PRO A 138 -16.61 -5.32 24.24
C PRO A 138 -15.98 -3.92 24.13
N GLY A 139 -15.17 -3.66 23.11
CA GLY A 139 -14.56 -2.36 22.89
C GLY A 139 -13.62 -2.33 21.70
N MET A 140 -13.44 -1.13 21.14
CA MET A 140 -12.57 -0.91 19.97
C MET A 140 -11.74 0.35 20.12
N TYR A 141 -10.64 0.37 19.37
CA TYR A 141 -9.82 1.55 19.13
C TYR A 141 -9.58 1.72 17.64
N ILE A 142 -9.85 2.90 17.11
CA ILE A 142 -9.55 3.24 15.71
C ILE A 142 -8.30 4.08 15.67
N ALA A 143 -7.25 3.59 15.01
CA ALA A 143 -5.94 4.20 14.96
C ALA A 143 -5.61 4.72 13.56
N VAL A 144 -5.02 5.91 13.47
CA VAL A 144 -4.53 6.46 12.21
C VAL A 144 -3.29 5.68 11.76
N GLN A 145 -3.34 5.13 10.54
CA GLN A 145 -2.27 4.29 9.95
C GLN A 145 -0.87 4.91 10.07
N ALA A 146 -0.74 6.21 9.81
CA ALA A 146 0.54 6.90 9.84
C ALA A 146 1.20 6.92 11.24
N VAL A 147 0.41 7.08 12.30
CA VAL A 147 0.96 7.08 13.67
C VAL A 147 1.50 5.71 14.04
N LEU A 148 0.78 4.65 13.68
CA LEU A 148 1.22 3.28 13.91
C LEU A 148 2.48 2.95 13.11
N ALA A 149 2.54 3.34 11.83
CA ALA A 149 3.73 3.14 10.99
C ALA A 149 4.96 3.88 11.56
N LEU A 150 4.76 5.07 12.14
CA LEU A 150 5.83 5.82 12.80
C LEU A 150 6.36 5.06 14.03
N ALA A 151 5.48 4.53 14.87
CA ALA A 151 5.85 3.71 16.02
C ALA A 151 6.58 2.43 15.61
N ALA A 152 6.11 1.75 14.55
CA ALA A 152 6.76 0.56 13.99
C ALA A 152 8.21 0.80 13.56
N SER A 153 8.53 2.02 13.11
CA SER A 153 9.88 2.39 12.66
C SER A 153 10.94 2.31 13.77
N TRP A 154 10.54 2.35 15.05
CA TRP A 154 11.48 2.26 16.19
C TRP A 154 12.25 0.95 16.25
N THR A 155 11.83 -0.05 15.52
CA THR A 155 12.58 -1.31 15.32
C THR A 155 13.83 -1.13 14.45
N ALA A 156 13.94 -0.01 13.72
CA ALA A 156 15.10 0.26 12.89
C ALA A 156 16.28 0.81 13.70
N LYS A 157 17.50 0.36 13.41
CA LYS A 157 18.73 0.79 14.11
C LYS A 157 19.01 2.30 14.06
N LYS A 158 18.47 3.00 13.06
CA LYS A 158 18.68 4.44 12.82
C LYS A 158 17.46 5.28 13.22
N ALA A 159 16.41 4.68 13.78
CA ALA A 159 15.22 5.42 14.13
C ALA A 159 15.44 6.29 15.37
N ASN A 160 15.01 7.52 15.29
CA ASN A 160 14.78 8.33 16.47
C ASN A 160 13.48 7.83 17.12
N GLN A 161 13.54 7.41 18.36
CA GLN A 161 12.34 6.99 19.11
C GLN A 161 11.48 8.23 19.48
N THR A 162 10.95 8.87 18.47
CA THR A 162 10.09 10.05 18.58
C THR A 162 8.82 9.86 17.78
N LEU A 163 7.72 10.38 18.27
CA LEU A 163 6.44 10.44 17.54
C LEU A 163 6.36 11.70 16.65
N THR A 164 7.50 12.28 16.28
CA THR A 164 7.58 13.36 15.28
C THR A 164 8.33 12.85 14.06
N GLY A 165 7.71 12.90 12.89
CA GLY A 165 8.28 12.45 11.64
C GLY A 165 7.29 12.57 10.48
N THR A 166 7.77 12.32 9.27
CA THR A 166 6.94 12.28 8.06
C THR A 166 6.79 10.83 7.63
N VAL A 167 5.56 10.34 7.58
CA VAL A 167 5.28 8.98 7.09
C VAL A 167 4.92 9.03 5.62
N ILE A 168 5.59 8.20 4.84
CA ILE A 168 5.23 7.94 3.44
C ILE A 168 4.66 6.53 3.39
N ASP A 169 3.35 6.45 3.33
CA ASP A 169 2.64 5.18 3.24
C ASP A 169 2.15 4.95 1.82
N SER A 170 2.81 4.02 1.13
CA SER A 170 2.47 3.65 -0.24
C SER A 170 2.02 2.20 -0.30
N GLY A 171 0.72 2.05 -0.41
CA GLY A 171 0.04 0.76 -0.52
C GLY A 171 -0.19 0.33 -1.96
N ASP A 172 -1.36 -0.27 -2.19
CA ASP A 172 -1.80 -0.71 -3.50
C ASP A 172 -2.64 0.35 -4.24
N GLY A 173 -3.44 1.14 -3.52
CA GLY A 173 -4.42 2.06 -4.11
C GLY A 173 -4.07 3.54 -4.05
N VAL A 174 -3.21 3.98 -3.13
CA VAL A 174 -2.86 5.39 -2.90
C VAL A 174 -1.54 5.50 -2.15
N THR A 175 -0.85 6.63 -2.35
CA THR A 175 0.33 7.00 -1.57
C THR A 175 0.03 8.24 -0.74
N HIS A 176 0.12 8.10 0.58
CA HIS A 176 -0.07 9.19 1.53
C HIS A 176 1.27 9.70 2.05
N ILE A 177 1.41 11.02 2.15
CA ILE A 177 2.51 11.69 2.84
C ILE A 177 1.90 12.41 4.03
N VAL A 178 2.21 11.93 5.22
CA VAL A 178 1.57 12.35 6.47
C VAL A 178 2.60 12.88 7.45
N PRO A 179 2.71 14.19 7.61
CA PRO A 179 3.49 14.78 8.69
C PRO A 179 2.80 14.55 10.04
N VAL A 180 3.57 14.06 11.01
CA VAL A 180 3.13 13.79 12.39
C VAL A 180 4.05 14.54 13.34
N ALA A 181 3.49 15.26 14.31
CA ALA A 181 4.24 15.97 15.36
C ALA A 181 3.72 15.52 16.73
N GLU A 182 4.62 14.99 17.57
CA GLU A 182 4.29 14.49 18.92
C GLU A 182 3.11 13.52 18.97
N GLY A 183 2.95 12.68 17.91
CA GLY A 183 1.86 11.73 17.78
C GLY A 183 0.58 12.31 17.16
N TYR A 184 0.53 13.61 16.88
CA TYR A 184 -0.61 14.25 16.25
C TYR A 184 -0.37 14.45 14.75
N VAL A 185 -1.33 14.03 13.94
CA VAL A 185 -1.30 14.20 12.50
C VAL A 185 -1.54 15.66 12.13
N LEU A 186 -0.64 16.24 11.34
CA LEU A 186 -0.78 17.60 10.80
C LEU A 186 -1.69 17.59 9.56
N GLY A 187 -3.01 17.53 9.76
CA GLY A 187 -4.01 17.31 8.72
C GLY A 187 -3.93 18.26 7.53
N SER A 188 -3.68 19.55 7.75
CA SER A 188 -3.54 20.56 6.70
C SER A 188 -2.31 20.36 5.79
N SER A 189 -1.34 19.58 6.26
CA SER A 189 -0.06 19.35 5.56
C SER A 189 -0.02 17.99 4.83
N ILE A 190 -1.06 17.17 4.95
CA ILE A 190 -1.14 15.88 4.27
C ILE A 190 -1.16 16.09 2.75
N LYS A 191 -0.44 15.22 2.07
CA LYS A 191 -0.49 15.13 0.60
C LYS A 191 -0.83 13.71 0.18
N ASN A 192 -1.70 13.60 -0.83
CA ASN A 192 -2.10 12.34 -1.43
C ASN A 192 -1.58 12.29 -2.86
N ILE A 193 -1.01 11.17 -3.24
CA ILE A 193 -0.53 10.90 -4.58
C ILE A 193 -1.38 9.76 -5.16
N PRO A 194 -2.06 9.97 -6.29
CA PRO A 194 -2.92 8.97 -6.92
C PRO A 194 -2.11 7.91 -7.70
N ILE A 195 -0.87 7.65 -7.30
CA ILE A 195 0.01 6.62 -7.85
C ILE A 195 0.40 5.68 -6.72
N ALA A 196 0.16 4.39 -6.91
CA ALA A 196 0.47 3.36 -5.94
C ALA A 196 0.72 2.00 -6.62
N GLY A 197 0.67 0.90 -5.86
CA GLY A 197 1.03 -0.42 -6.34
C GLY A 197 0.27 -0.90 -7.57
N LYS A 198 -1.02 -0.57 -7.71
CA LYS A 198 -1.85 -0.91 -8.88
C LYS A 198 -1.37 -0.21 -10.14
N ASP A 199 -1.06 1.08 -10.03
CA ASP A 199 -0.62 1.89 -11.17
C ASP A 199 0.74 1.41 -11.67
N VAL A 200 1.67 1.10 -10.73
CA VAL A 200 2.97 0.49 -11.06
C VAL A 200 2.77 -0.85 -11.76
N THR A 201 1.83 -1.69 -11.29
CA THR A 201 1.54 -2.99 -11.95
C THR A 201 0.97 -2.80 -13.35
N ALA A 202 0.03 -1.86 -13.51
CA ALA A 202 -0.54 -1.53 -14.82
C ALA A 202 0.52 -1.01 -15.80
N PHE A 203 1.46 -0.21 -15.30
CA PHE A 203 2.58 0.29 -16.09
C PHE A 203 3.53 -0.83 -16.52
N VAL A 204 3.89 -1.74 -15.61
CA VAL A 204 4.68 -2.93 -15.98
C VAL A 204 3.94 -3.77 -17.03
N GLN A 205 2.63 -3.97 -16.86
CA GLN A 205 1.80 -4.67 -17.84
C GLN A 205 1.82 -3.98 -19.21
N GLN A 206 1.77 -2.66 -19.24
CA GLN A 206 1.88 -1.88 -20.47
C GLN A 206 3.24 -2.07 -21.12
N LEU A 207 4.34 -1.90 -20.37
CA LEU A 207 5.70 -2.10 -20.87
C LEU A 207 5.90 -3.51 -21.45
N GLN A 208 5.40 -4.55 -20.79
CA GLN A 208 5.45 -5.91 -21.30
C GLN A 208 4.70 -6.07 -22.63
N ARG A 209 3.55 -5.44 -22.79
CA ARG A 209 2.79 -5.46 -24.06
C ARG A 209 3.51 -4.73 -25.18
N GLU A 210 4.16 -3.61 -24.90
CA GLU A 210 4.88 -2.81 -25.90
C GLU A 210 6.14 -3.52 -26.39
N HIS A 211 6.79 -4.32 -25.54
CA HIS A 211 8.06 -4.93 -25.87
C HIS A 211 7.98 -6.31 -26.55
N PHE A 212 6.96 -7.13 -26.28
CA PHE A 212 7.04 -8.52 -26.81
C PHE A 212 5.73 -9.27 -26.99
N GLU A 213 4.45 -8.78 -26.64
CA GLU A 213 3.90 -9.79 -25.80
C GLU A 213 2.56 -10.32 -26.26
N THR A 214 2.64 -10.86 -27.42
CA THR A 214 1.66 -11.84 -27.91
C THR A 214 1.73 -13.19 -27.17
N SER A 215 2.79 -13.44 -26.38
CA SER A 215 3.03 -14.70 -25.67
C SER A 215 2.33 -14.77 -24.30
N ILE A 216 2.05 -13.63 -23.66
CA ILE A 216 1.40 -13.62 -22.35
C ILE A 216 -0.12 -13.73 -22.52
N PRO A 217 -0.77 -14.76 -21.94
CA PRO A 217 -2.21 -14.87 -21.99
C PRO A 217 -2.88 -13.66 -21.34
N PRO A 218 -3.89 -13.04 -21.97
CA PRO A 218 -4.52 -11.83 -21.46
C PRO A 218 -5.07 -11.95 -20.02
N GLN A 219 -5.56 -13.14 -19.66
CA GLN A 219 -6.10 -13.43 -18.33
C GLN A 219 -5.03 -13.44 -17.23
N ASP A 220 -3.79 -13.77 -17.57
CA ASP A 220 -2.68 -13.88 -16.63
C ASP A 220 -1.78 -12.64 -16.61
N SER A 221 -1.94 -11.75 -17.59
CA SER A 221 -1.07 -10.61 -17.86
C SER A 221 -0.90 -9.69 -16.63
N TYR A 222 -1.98 -9.38 -15.90
CA TYR A 222 -1.91 -8.52 -14.72
C TYR A 222 -1.17 -9.19 -13.55
N GLU A 223 -1.45 -10.47 -13.30
CA GLU A 223 -0.80 -11.23 -12.23
C GLU A 223 0.69 -11.43 -12.50
N ILE A 224 1.06 -11.66 -13.76
CA ILE A 224 2.45 -11.76 -14.18
C ILE A 224 3.17 -10.43 -13.99
N ALA A 225 2.57 -9.33 -14.44
CA ALA A 225 3.13 -7.99 -14.24
C ALA A 225 3.33 -7.69 -12.74
N ARG A 226 2.38 -8.09 -11.88
CA ARG A 226 2.50 -7.98 -10.44
C ARG A 226 3.69 -8.76 -9.88
N ARG A 227 3.83 -10.03 -10.29
CA ARG A 227 4.95 -10.90 -9.86
C ARG A 227 6.30 -10.37 -10.34
N VAL A 228 6.39 -9.92 -11.58
CA VAL A 228 7.59 -9.29 -12.15
C VAL A 228 7.96 -8.05 -11.35
N LYS A 229 7.01 -7.16 -11.10
CA LYS A 229 7.18 -5.98 -10.24
C LYS A 229 7.74 -6.34 -8.87
N GLU A 230 7.14 -7.31 -8.19
CA GLU A 230 7.50 -7.66 -6.81
C GLU A 230 8.85 -8.38 -6.71
N SER A 231 9.21 -9.18 -7.73
CA SER A 231 10.40 -10.02 -7.68
C SER A 231 11.66 -9.37 -8.24
N TYR A 232 11.52 -8.50 -9.25
CA TYR A 232 12.69 -8.06 -10.03
C TYR A 232 12.90 -6.56 -10.04
N SER A 233 11.90 -5.75 -9.63
CA SER A 233 12.02 -4.30 -9.72
C SER A 233 12.92 -3.70 -8.64
N TYR A 234 13.66 -2.66 -9.01
CA TYR A 234 14.55 -1.90 -8.14
C TYR A 234 14.60 -0.43 -8.58
N THR A 235 14.91 0.46 -7.65
CA THR A 235 15.02 1.90 -7.94
C THR A 235 16.44 2.23 -8.39
N CYS A 236 16.60 2.72 -9.60
CA CYS A 236 17.89 3.19 -10.11
C CYS A 236 18.23 4.57 -9.53
N GLN A 237 19.51 4.91 -9.50
CA GLN A 237 19.96 6.22 -9.04
C GLN A 237 19.90 7.28 -10.16
N ASP A 238 20.10 6.86 -11.39
CA ASP A 238 20.04 7.68 -12.60
C ASP A 238 19.50 6.83 -13.75
N MET A 239 18.35 7.22 -14.26
CA MET A 239 17.63 6.49 -15.30
C MET A 239 18.42 6.43 -16.62
N LEU A 240 19.06 7.53 -17.03
CA LEU A 240 19.83 7.57 -18.29
C LEU A 240 21.07 6.67 -18.22
N SER A 241 21.75 6.69 -17.09
CA SER A 241 22.89 5.80 -16.85
C SER A 241 22.46 4.33 -16.85
N GLU A 242 21.26 4.04 -16.32
CA GLU A 242 20.75 2.68 -16.28
C GLU A 242 20.36 2.16 -17.66
N PHE A 243 19.70 2.98 -18.49
CA PHE A 243 19.46 2.64 -19.90
C PHE A 243 20.76 2.32 -20.64
N SER A 244 21.79 3.17 -20.48
CA SER A 244 23.08 2.95 -21.13
C SER A 244 23.75 1.63 -20.75
N LYS A 245 23.56 1.14 -19.52
CA LYS A 245 24.07 -0.17 -19.08
C LYS A 245 23.33 -1.32 -19.77
N TYR A 246 22.00 -1.21 -19.88
CA TYR A 246 21.19 -2.21 -20.56
C TYR A 246 21.50 -2.26 -22.05
N ASP A 247 21.71 -1.12 -22.70
CA ASP A 247 22.04 -1.02 -24.10
C ASP A 247 23.43 -1.58 -24.41
N ALA A 248 24.40 -1.39 -23.48
CA ALA A 248 25.77 -1.90 -23.64
C ALA A 248 25.84 -3.43 -23.51
N ASP A 249 25.06 -4.05 -22.63
CA ASP A 249 25.01 -5.50 -22.42
C ASP A 249 23.60 -5.97 -22.07
N PRO A 250 22.73 -6.14 -23.06
CA PRO A 250 21.37 -6.62 -22.85
C PRO A 250 21.33 -8.02 -22.24
N SER A 251 22.26 -8.89 -22.63
CA SER A 251 22.24 -10.31 -22.24
C SER A 251 22.46 -10.56 -20.75
N SER A 252 23.24 -9.70 -20.07
CA SER A 252 23.50 -9.81 -18.64
C SER A 252 22.45 -9.10 -17.78
N ASN A 253 21.69 -8.18 -18.36
CA ASN A 253 20.73 -7.35 -17.64
C ASN A 253 19.27 -7.84 -17.77
N ILE A 254 18.95 -8.62 -18.80
CA ILE A 254 17.64 -9.26 -18.97
C ILE A 254 17.56 -10.52 -18.11
N ILE A 255 16.48 -10.66 -17.38
CA ILE A 255 16.17 -11.85 -16.56
C ILE A 255 15.02 -12.60 -17.20
N ASN A 256 15.21 -13.91 -17.37
CA ASN A 256 14.13 -14.77 -17.86
C ASN A 256 13.22 -15.19 -16.69
N HIS A 257 11.94 -14.85 -16.77
CA HIS A 257 10.90 -15.21 -15.80
C HIS A 257 10.04 -16.35 -16.40
N THR A 258 9.99 -17.47 -15.71
CA THR A 258 9.14 -18.59 -16.08
C THR A 258 7.76 -18.45 -15.43
N ALA A 259 6.72 -18.43 -16.24
CA ALA A 259 5.34 -18.40 -15.81
C ALA A 259 4.57 -19.65 -16.30
N VAL A 260 3.43 -19.91 -15.69
CA VAL A 260 2.53 -21.00 -16.04
C VAL A 260 1.19 -20.40 -16.47
N ASP A 261 0.73 -20.77 -17.65
CA ASP A 261 -0.59 -20.41 -18.16
C ASP A 261 -1.68 -21.04 -17.27
N SER A 262 -2.56 -20.21 -16.74
CA SER A 262 -3.63 -20.64 -15.83
C SER A 262 -4.67 -21.57 -16.47
N LEU A 263 -4.80 -21.56 -17.80
CA LEU A 263 -5.76 -22.38 -18.54
C LEU A 263 -5.12 -23.68 -19.07
N THR A 264 -3.97 -23.56 -19.73
CA THR A 264 -3.34 -24.70 -20.43
C THR A 264 -2.34 -25.44 -19.55
N GLN A 265 -1.93 -24.85 -18.41
CA GLN A 265 -0.88 -25.37 -17.52
C GLN A 265 0.49 -25.50 -18.18
N ASN A 266 0.67 -24.95 -19.37
CA ASN A 266 1.96 -24.92 -20.05
C ASN A 266 2.86 -23.84 -19.48
N THR A 267 4.15 -24.12 -19.38
CA THR A 267 5.15 -23.13 -19.00
C THR A 267 5.58 -22.29 -20.19
N TYR A 268 5.79 -21.01 -19.97
CA TYR A 268 6.37 -20.09 -20.95
C TYR A 268 7.33 -19.13 -20.26
N ASN A 269 8.24 -18.57 -21.04
CA ASN A 269 9.28 -17.68 -20.54
C ASN A 269 9.05 -16.27 -21.02
N ILE A 270 9.34 -15.31 -20.14
CA ILE A 270 9.19 -13.88 -20.38
C ILE A 270 10.54 -13.24 -20.07
N ASP A 271 11.04 -12.43 -20.98
CA ASP A 271 12.25 -11.66 -20.78
C ASP A 271 11.92 -10.36 -20.05
N VAL A 272 12.50 -10.19 -18.88
CA VAL A 272 12.27 -9.04 -17.97
C VAL A 272 13.48 -8.12 -18.06
N GLY A 273 13.29 -6.96 -18.62
CA GLY A 273 14.38 -5.99 -18.92
C GLY A 273 14.18 -4.62 -18.26
N TYR A 274 13.92 -3.61 -19.05
CA TYR A 274 13.80 -2.21 -18.61
C TYR A 274 12.69 -1.96 -17.59
N GLU A 275 11.61 -2.74 -17.62
CA GLU A 275 10.52 -2.66 -16.65
C GLU A 275 10.99 -2.83 -15.22
N ARG A 276 12.13 -3.45 -14.98
CA ARG A 276 12.73 -3.65 -13.65
C ARG A 276 13.04 -2.33 -12.95
N PHE A 277 13.59 -1.35 -13.66
CA PHE A 277 13.90 -0.05 -13.06
C PHE A 277 12.88 1.04 -13.43
N LEU A 278 12.16 0.90 -14.54
CA LEU A 278 11.10 1.82 -14.92
C LEU A 278 9.88 1.72 -13.99
N ALA A 279 9.56 0.53 -13.48
CA ALA A 279 8.42 0.33 -12.60
C ALA A 279 8.41 1.28 -11.40
N PRO A 280 9.44 1.36 -10.55
CA PRO A 280 9.45 2.30 -9.43
C PRO A 280 9.76 3.74 -9.84
N GLU A 281 10.25 3.98 -11.05
CA GLU A 281 10.57 5.34 -11.54
C GLU A 281 9.32 6.22 -11.64
N VAL A 282 8.13 5.65 -11.75
CA VAL A 282 6.85 6.38 -11.75
C VAL A 282 6.65 7.26 -10.51
N PHE A 283 7.25 6.93 -9.37
CA PHE A 283 7.23 7.77 -8.18
C PHE A 283 8.13 9.01 -8.30
N PHE A 284 9.16 8.94 -9.11
CA PHE A 284 10.14 10.01 -9.33
C PHE A 284 9.86 10.80 -10.61
N ASN A 285 9.26 10.14 -11.59
CA ASN A 285 8.85 10.71 -12.88
C ASN A 285 7.39 10.27 -13.20
N PRO A 286 6.39 10.83 -12.52
CA PRO A 286 4.99 10.40 -12.66
C PRO A 286 4.41 10.63 -14.06
N GLU A 287 5.01 11.49 -14.87
CA GLU A 287 4.69 11.71 -16.29
C GLU A 287 4.74 10.43 -17.15
N LEU A 288 5.44 9.39 -16.68
CA LEU A 288 5.48 8.08 -17.35
C LEU A 288 4.13 7.37 -17.36
N VAL A 289 3.24 7.66 -16.40
CA VAL A 289 1.95 6.96 -16.24
C VAL A 289 0.74 7.89 -16.16
N SER A 290 0.94 9.17 -15.92
CA SER A 290 -0.14 10.13 -15.73
C SER A 290 0.14 11.44 -16.46
N SER A 291 -0.86 11.94 -17.18
CA SER A 291 -0.86 13.29 -17.75
C SER A 291 -1.32 14.35 -16.76
N ASP A 292 -2.08 13.96 -15.75
CA ASP A 292 -2.76 14.86 -14.82
C ASP A 292 -1.96 15.12 -13.54
N PHE A 293 -1.14 14.16 -13.16
CA PHE A 293 -0.29 14.24 -11.99
C PHE A 293 1.19 14.16 -12.38
N LEU A 294 1.90 15.30 -12.29
CA LEU A 294 3.27 15.47 -12.77
C LEU A 294 4.29 15.76 -11.67
N VAL A 295 3.86 15.82 -10.40
CA VAL A 295 4.73 16.23 -9.30
C VAL A 295 5.45 15.01 -8.71
N PRO A 296 6.79 14.95 -8.80
CA PRO A 296 7.56 13.84 -8.22
C PRO A 296 7.38 13.69 -6.71
N LEU A 297 7.45 12.44 -6.21
CA LEU A 297 7.33 12.13 -4.79
C LEU A 297 8.28 12.96 -3.90
N PRO A 298 9.58 13.18 -4.22
CA PRO A 298 10.45 14.03 -3.39
C PRO A 298 9.93 15.45 -3.22
N HIS A 299 9.34 16.04 -4.26
CA HIS A 299 8.75 17.39 -4.22
C HIS A 299 7.49 17.43 -3.39
N MET A 300 6.66 16.39 -3.46
CA MET A 300 5.46 16.28 -2.63
C MET A 300 5.81 16.15 -1.15
N VAL A 301 6.85 15.37 -0.80
CA VAL A 301 7.35 15.24 0.57
C VAL A 301 7.86 16.58 1.08
N ASP A 302 8.68 17.27 0.29
CA ASP A 302 9.19 18.58 0.62
C ASP A 302 8.05 19.60 0.83
N SER A 303 7.07 19.61 -0.07
CA SER A 303 5.88 20.46 0.04
C SER A 303 5.05 20.19 1.31
N ALA A 304 4.85 18.91 1.66
CA ALA A 304 4.15 18.52 2.88
C ALA A 304 4.88 19.05 4.14
N ILE A 305 6.19 18.91 4.19
CA ILE A 305 6.99 19.39 5.32
C ILE A 305 7.00 20.94 5.35
N GLN A 306 7.11 21.60 4.20
CA GLN A 306 7.11 23.07 4.13
C GLN A 306 5.73 23.67 4.48
N SER A 307 4.64 22.97 4.27
CA SER A 307 3.31 23.40 4.72
C SER A 307 3.06 23.16 6.21
N SER A 308 3.95 22.42 6.89
CA SER A 308 3.88 22.17 8.33
C SER A 308 4.41 23.37 9.15
N PRO A 309 4.05 23.48 10.44
CA PRO A 309 4.59 24.52 11.34
C PRO A 309 6.11 24.54 11.36
N ILE A 310 6.70 25.73 11.38
CA ILE A 310 8.16 25.93 11.21
C ILE A 310 8.99 25.16 12.23
N ASP A 311 8.51 25.08 13.46
CA ASP A 311 9.21 24.44 14.58
C ASP A 311 9.30 22.91 14.41
N THR A 312 8.37 22.31 13.68
CA THR A 312 8.34 20.85 13.45
C THR A 312 9.19 20.42 12.25
N ARG A 313 9.44 21.29 11.28
CA ARG A 313 10.03 20.95 9.98
C ARG A 313 11.35 20.20 10.06
N ARG A 314 12.25 20.61 10.99
CA ARG A 314 13.54 19.93 11.17
C ARG A 314 13.34 18.47 11.61
N GLY A 315 12.47 18.25 12.60
CA GLY A 315 12.10 16.92 13.07
C GLY A 315 11.49 16.07 11.96
N LEU A 316 10.62 16.65 11.13
CA LEU A 316 9.98 15.99 10.00
C LEU A 316 10.97 15.54 8.92
N TYR A 317 12.02 16.33 8.60
CA TYR A 317 13.07 15.94 7.66
C TYR A 317 14.00 14.86 8.21
N THR A 318 14.32 14.92 9.50
CA THR A 318 15.26 13.96 10.12
C THR A 318 14.65 12.60 10.40
N ASN A 319 13.32 12.46 10.25
CA ASN A 319 12.60 11.22 10.52
C ASN A 319 11.52 10.98 9.46
N ILE A 320 11.94 10.64 8.24
CA ILE A 320 11.03 10.26 7.14
C ILE A 320 10.93 8.74 7.14
N VAL A 321 9.76 8.21 7.47
CA VAL A 321 9.51 6.78 7.63
C VAL A 321 8.77 6.24 6.41
N LEU A 322 9.26 5.15 5.86
CA LEU A 322 8.61 4.44 4.77
C LEU A 322 7.69 3.33 5.31
N SER A 323 6.49 3.26 4.77
CA SER A 323 5.47 2.26 5.05
C SER A 323 4.81 1.78 3.76
N GLY A 324 4.28 0.56 3.79
CA GLY A 324 3.57 -0.04 2.67
C GLY A 324 4.47 -0.78 1.67
N GLY A 325 3.85 -1.71 0.95
CA GLY A 325 4.54 -2.62 0.02
C GLY A 325 5.23 -1.90 -1.15
N SER A 326 4.65 -0.81 -1.64
CA SER A 326 5.18 -0.06 -2.79
C SER A 326 6.39 0.80 -2.46
N THR A 327 6.81 0.89 -1.19
CA THR A 327 8.06 1.53 -0.77
C THR A 327 9.22 0.54 -0.63
N MET A 328 8.97 -0.78 -0.85
CA MET A 328 9.95 -1.84 -0.61
C MET A 328 10.92 -2.09 -1.77
N PHE A 329 10.79 -1.39 -2.88
CA PHE A 329 11.75 -1.51 -3.97
C PHE A 329 13.18 -1.29 -3.46
N LYS A 330 14.10 -2.15 -3.91
CA LYS A 330 15.51 -2.02 -3.55
C LYS A 330 16.01 -0.61 -3.87
N ASP A 331 16.74 0.00 -2.94
CA ASP A 331 17.32 1.35 -3.04
C ASP A 331 16.32 2.53 -3.13
N PHE A 332 14.99 2.29 -2.97
CA PHE A 332 13.95 3.32 -2.98
C PHE A 332 14.22 4.43 -1.94
N GLY A 333 14.46 4.05 -0.69
CA GLY A 333 14.75 5.00 0.38
C GLY A 333 16.03 5.82 0.14
N LYS A 334 17.06 5.22 -0.45
CA LYS A 334 18.32 5.93 -0.75
C LYS A 334 18.12 7.00 -1.84
N ARG A 335 17.39 6.64 -2.91
CA ARG A 335 17.06 7.57 -3.99
C ARG A 335 16.21 8.72 -3.46
N LEU A 336 15.19 8.42 -2.69
CA LEU A 336 14.30 9.41 -2.09
C LEU A 336 15.05 10.37 -1.16
N GLN A 337 15.90 9.84 -0.27
CA GLN A 337 16.73 10.65 0.63
C GLN A 337 17.64 11.61 -0.13
N ARG A 338 18.32 11.11 -1.18
CA ARG A 338 19.20 11.92 -2.04
C ARG A 338 18.44 13.06 -2.70
N ASP A 339 17.27 12.75 -3.27
CA ASP A 339 16.52 13.73 -4.05
C ASP A 339 15.85 14.78 -3.15
N ILE A 340 15.31 14.40 -1.98
CA ILE A 340 14.84 15.37 -0.97
C ILE A 340 16.00 16.23 -0.47
N LYS A 341 17.17 15.65 -0.18
CA LYS A 341 18.34 16.40 0.29
C LYS A 341 18.78 17.44 -0.73
N ARG A 342 18.77 17.09 -2.04
CA ARG A 342 19.08 18.06 -3.11
C ARG A 342 18.10 19.24 -3.14
N LEU A 343 16.80 19.00 -2.94
CA LEU A 343 15.79 20.06 -2.87
C LEU A 343 16.02 20.98 -1.69
N VAL A 344 16.30 20.40 -0.52
CA VAL A 344 16.55 21.16 0.70
C VAL A 344 17.81 22.01 0.58
N ASP A 345 18.92 21.43 0.10
CA ASP A 345 20.21 22.12 -0.07
C ASP A 345 20.10 23.24 -1.12
N GLY A 346 19.41 22.97 -2.24
CA GLY A 346 19.15 23.98 -3.27
C GLY A 346 18.35 25.17 -2.72
N ARG A 347 17.33 24.92 -1.89
CA ARG A 347 16.57 25.99 -1.24
C ARG A 347 17.41 26.79 -0.25
N ILE A 348 18.28 26.14 0.54
CA ILE A 348 19.19 26.81 1.46
C ILE A 348 20.14 27.72 0.69
N ALA A 349 20.78 27.20 -0.38
CA ALA A 349 21.70 27.97 -1.21
C ALA A 349 21.03 29.18 -1.88
N ASN A 350 19.80 29.02 -2.38
CA ASN A 350 19.01 30.11 -2.94
C ASN A 350 18.72 31.21 -1.90
N ASN A 351 18.33 30.82 -0.69
CA ASN A 351 18.06 31.77 0.40
C ASN A 351 19.34 32.52 0.84
N GLU A 352 20.49 31.84 0.89
CA GLU A 352 21.79 32.49 1.20
C GLU A 352 22.18 33.47 0.11
N SER A 353 21.96 33.15 -1.16
CA SER A 353 22.24 34.03 -2.29
C SER A 353 21.36 35.29 -2.26
N LEU A 354 20.07 35.14 -1.95
CA LEU A 354 19.13 36.27 -1.84
C LEU A 354 19.48 37.23 -0.67
N ASN A 355 20.09 36.70 0.36
CA ASN A 355 20.52 37.50 1.55
C ASN A 355 21.96 37.99 1.41
N ASN A 356 22.60 37.95 0.23
CA ASN A 356 23.99 38.32 -0.01
C ASN A 356 24.98 37.70 1.00
N GLY A 357 24.69 36.49 1.49
CA GLY A 357 25.54 35.82 2.48
C GLY A 357 25.49 36.38 3.91
N ALA A 358 24.63 37.35 4.19
CA ALA A 358 24.52 37.97 5.52
C ALA A 358 24.04 37.00 6.61
N MET A 359 23.29 35.96 6.24
CA MET A 359 22.83 34.90 7.14
C MET A 359 23.18 33.54 6.55
N LYS A 360 24.01 32.75 7.21
CA LYS A 360 24.23 31.35 6.89
C LYS A 360 23.16 30.50 7.57
N ALA A 361 22.35 29.79 6.77
CA ALA A 361 21.38 28.87 7.31
C ALA A 361 22.06 27.61 7.86
N LYS A 362 21.61 27.12 9.02
CA LYS A 362 22.09 25.80 9.50
C LYS A 362 21.64 24.70 8.53
N PRO A 363 22.51 23.76 8.15
CA PRO A 363 22.13 22.64 7.32
C PRO A 363 20.97 21.84 7.94
N ILE A 364 20.14 21.27 7.10
CA ILE A 364 19.04 20.41 7.51
C ILE A 364 19.40 18.99 7.10
N ASP A 365 19.43 18.10 8.08
CA ASP A 365 19.65 16.69 7.81
C ASP A 365 18.35 16.06 7.30
N VAL A 366 18.47 15.24 6.26
CA VAL A 366 17.38 14.46 5.71
C VAL A 366 17.70 12.98 5.92
N ASN A 367 16.82 12.29 6.63
CA ASN A 367 17.01 10.87 6.91
C ASN A 367 15.74 10.10 6.57
N VAL A 368 15.87 9.15 5.62
CA VAL A 368 14.80 8.25 5.21
C VAL A 368 15.02 6.88 5.84
N ILE A 369 14.05 6.43 6.61
CA ILE A 369 14.11 5.22 7.40
C ILE A 369 13.35 4.10 6.69
N SER A 370 14.09 3.06 6.30
CA SER A 370 13.54 1.79 5.86
C SER A 370 13.75 0.74 6.95
N HIS A 371 12.76 -0.08 7.22
CA HIS A 371 12.83 -1.09 8.28
C HIS A 371 12.23 -2.44 7.83
N LYS A 372 12.59 -3.52 8.53
CA LYS A 372 12.19 -4.88 8.14
C LYS A 372 10.67 -5.12 8.13
N LYS A 373 9.94 -4.40 8.97
CA LYS A 373 8.48 -4.51 9.11
C LYS A 373 7.70 -3.55 8.21
N GLN A 374 8.37 -2.84 7.30
CA GLN A 374 7.81 -1.79 6.44
C GLN A 374 6.54 -2.24 5.68
N ARG A 375 6.51 -3.49 5.19
CA ARG A 375 5.34 -4.05 4.50
C ARG A 375 4.09 -4.11 5.39
N HIS A 376 4.27 -4.35 6.68
CA HIS A 376 3.22 -4.51 7.68
C HIS A 376 3.33 -3.47 8.80
N ALA A 377 3.96 -2.31 8.52
CA ALA A 377 4.29 -1.31 9.52
C ALA A 377 3.06 -0.86 10.32
N VAL A 378 1.96 -0.64 9.65
CA VAL A 378 0.69 -0.21 10.26
C VAL A 378 0.19 -1.27 11.23
N TRP A 379 0.07 -2.52 10.81
CA TRP A 379 -0.40 -3.62 11.66
C TRP A 379 0.55 -3.90 12.83
N PHE A 380 1.87 -3.86 12.58
CA PHE A 380 2.88 -4.10 13.60
C PHE A 380 2.94 -2.99 14.66
N GLY A 381 2.65 -1.75 14.29
CA GLY A 381 2.58 -0.62 15.20
C GLY A 381 1.29 -0.59 16.04
N GLY A 382 0.26 -1.26 15.58
CA GLY A 382 -1.00 -1.44 16.32
C GLY A 382 -0.93 -2.56 17.33
#